data_1680e63635c76acacd0fbce85835517b
#
_entry.id   1680e63635c76acacd0fbce85835517b
#
_cell.length_a   1.000
_cell.length_b   1.000
_cell.length_c   1.000
_cell.angle_alpha   90.00
_cell.angle_beta   90.00
_cell.angle_gamma   90.00
#
_symmetry.space_group_name_H-M   'P 1'
#
loop_
_entity.id
_entity.type
_entity.pdbx_description
1 polymer ?
#
loop_
_entity_poly.entity_id
_entity_poly.type
_entity_poly.pdbx_seq_one_letter_code
_entity_poly.pdbx_strand_id
1 'polypeptide(L)'
;MRRPKLTRRGFFKASATAGVVGAAVGILGGCSRNTANDVSDPVVVDDDSAVSVTADGSPYEYVDDYGYALEATWTLPLGCVLRPAEGSWIPATIAGSSALPMVKAGAFSCESGALTEVVSAPKGAAATTVIYDVACSDSAYAWVELDMATRAWQLYAAKFSGGALDGDAQKLWDGTSDYDPAPVAVTGSKVVWQIMPSLSGKKTSEPSACYLWNVGDKDARKVIESPGRFAIKPTVSNGNVILAPRVHADEGTFYGVTAYTASDNMASQVDQLVLPASVKPFRATRVGDKFLVSIEASYGSGGLLSKMGTYIGTRSGDFVKVEREPSECPAGKDGLYLIKSRSSYMVVDTKNQKYSTLLSIDRSVDYGEFPARYGDTDLFVTFATVKDPDTGYPASVTVRAFRLGV
;
A
#
# COMPACT_ATOMS: atom_id res chain seq x y z
N MET A 1 4.32 52.26 21.44
CA MET A 1 3.65 51.38 20.47
C MET A 1 4.23 49.96 20.59
N ARG A 2 3.50 49.04 21.19
CA ARG A 2 3.91 47.62 21.33
C ARG A 2 3.43 46.87 20.11
N ARG A 3 4.35 46.26 19.39
CA ARG A 3 4.02 45.33 18.25
C ARG A 3 3.37 44.06 18.81
N PRO A 4 2.26 43.58 18.26
CA PRO A 4 1.67 42.31 18.69
C PRO A 4 2.58 41.17 18.23
N LYS A 5 2.89 40.23 19.12
CA LYS A 5 3.56 38.96 18.79
C LYS A 5 2.50 38.08 18.13
N LEU A 6 2.65 37.82 16.84
CA LEU A 6 1.92 36.76 16.12
C LEU A 6 2.33 35.42 16.69
N THR A 7 1.42 34.71 17.31
CA THR A 7 1.63 33.31 17.72
C THR A 7 1.28 32.41 16.56
N ARG A 8 1.97 31.25 16.45
CA ARG A 8 1.72 30.24 15.41
C ARG A 8 0.25 29.88 15.19
N ARG A 9 -0.58 29.95 16.23
CA ARG A 9 -2.03 29.70 16.15
C ARG A 9 -2.81 30.77 15.37
N GLY A 10 -2.32 31.99 15.25
CA GLY A 10 -3.00 33.05 14.50
C GLY A 10 -2.82 32.98 12.99
N PHE A 11 -1.74 32.33 12.52
CA PHE A 11 -1.44 32.23 11.10
C PHE A 11 -2.36 31.26 10.37
N PHE A 12 -2.73 30.15 11.03
CA PHE A 12 -3.56 29.11 10.41
C PHE A 12 -5.07 29.46 10.32
N LYS A 13 -5.55 30.44 11.06
CA LYS A 13 -6.98 30.86 10.99
C LYS A 13 -7.31 31.84 9.88
N ALA A 14 -6.31 32.43 9.22
CA ALA A 14 -6.51 33.43 8.18
C ALA A 14 -6.58 32.88 6.75
N SER A 15 -6.28 31.60 6.53
CA SER A 15 -6.20 30.99 5.18
C SER A 15 -7.47 30.23 4.76
N ALA A 16 -8.51 30.18 5.58
CA ALA A 16 -9.71 29.37 5.34
C ALA A 16 -10.79 30.05 4.46
N THR A 17 -10.51 31.22 3.87
CA THR A 17 -11.46 31.89 2.98
C THR A 17 -10.77 32.52 1.78
N ALA A 18 -10.45 31.73 0.77
CA ALA A 18 -10.24 32.21 -0.60
C ALA A 18 -10.37 31.08 -1.63
N GLY A 19 -11.48 31.06 -2.31
CA GLY A 19 -11.65 30.90 -3.73
C GLY A 19 -11.11 29.67 -4.44
N VAL A 20 -12.00 28.74 -4.75
CA VAL A 20 -11.86 27.77 -5.84
C VAL A 20 -11.58 28.50 -7.15
N VAL A 21 -10.41 28.33 -7.74
CA VAL A 21 -10.19 28.50 -9.18
C VAL A 21 -9.44 27.28 -9.69
N GLY A 22 -10.13 26.45 -10.46
CA GLY A 22 -9.54 25.32 -11.16
C GLY A 22 -8.57 25.82 -12.23
N ALA A 23 -7.35 25.30 -12.21
CA ALA A 23 -6.44 25.35 -13.34
C ALA A 23 -6.12 23.92 -13.76
N ALA A 24 -6.83 23.45 -14.80
CA ALA A 24 -6.38 22.33 -15.58
C ALA A 24 -5.14 22.80 -16.37
N VAL A 25 -3.95 22.41 -15.96
CA VAL A 25 -2.74 22.59 -16.74
C VAL A 25 -2.52 21.33 -17.56
N GLY A 26 -2.86 21.41 -18.85
CA GLY A 26 -2.47 20.41 -19.84
C GLY A 26 -0.95 20.37 -19.99
N ILE A 27 -0.37 19.22 -19.79
CA ILE A 27 1.04 18.97 -20.07
C ILE A 27 1.16 18.37 -21.45
N LEU A 28 1.52 19.17 -22.43
CA LEU A 28 2.02 18.75 -23.73
C LEU A 28 3.54 18.56 -23.66
N GLY A 29 3.94 17.37 -23.94
CA GLY A 29 5.15 16.84 -24.54
C GLY A 29 6.49 17.47 -24.28
N GLY A 30 7.44 16.63 -23.92
CA GLY A 30 8.85 16.78 -24.23
C GLY A 30 9.76 17.06 -23.05
N CYS A 31 10.62 16.11 -22.79
CA CYS A 31 11.89 16.23 -22.05
C CYS A 31 11.86 16.85 -20.65
N SER A 32 11.70 15.98 -19.68
CA SER A 32 12.38 16.01 -18.39
C SER A 32 12.77 17.40 -17.83
N ARG A 33 11.81 18.15 -17.41
CA ARG A 33 11.95 19.01 -16.24
C ARG A 33 10.83 18.64 -15.30
N ASN A 34 11.22 18.10 -14.16
CA ASN A 34 10.34 17.79 -13.05
C ASN A 34 9.78 19.11 -12.48
N THR A 35 8.77 19.66 -13.13
CA THR A 35 7.96 20.76 -12.61
C THR A 35 6.70 20.23 -11.91
N ALA A 36 6.69 18.95 -11.58
CA ALA A 36 5.60 18.31 -10.79
C ALA A 36 5.62 18.72 -9.31
N ASN A 37 6.20 19.83 -8.94
CA ASN A 37 6.46 20.15 -7.54
C ASN A 37 5.71 21.37 -7.03
N ASP A 38 4.90 22.03 -7.84
CA ASP A 38 3.97 23.04 -7.35
C ASP A 38 2.71 22.34 -6.90
N VAL A 39 2.70 21.92 -5.64
CA VAL A 39 1.53 21.30 -5.02
C VAL A 39 0.69 22.38 -4.33
N SER A 40 -0.62 22.13 -4.29
CA SER A 40 -1.52 22.89 -3.44
C SER A 40 -1.08 22.85 -1.98
N ASP A 41 -1.50 23.82 -1.19
CA ASP A 41 -1.20 23.89 0.24
C ASP A 41 -1.46 22.57 0.94
N PRO A 42 -0.60 22.17 1.91
CA PRO A 42 -0.81 20.96 2.68
C PRO A 42 -2.17 20.97 3.35
N VAL A 43 -2.91 19.87 3.21
CA VAL A 43 -4.14 19.67 3.99
C VAL A 43 -3.75 19.33 5.42
N VAL A 44 -3.96 20.27 6.31
CA VAL A 44 -3.80 20.03 7.74
C VAL A 44 -5.02 19.25 8.21
N VAL A 45 -4.84 17.96 8.47
CA VAL A 45 -5.81 17.20 9.26
C VAL A 45 -5.67 17.71 10.69
N ASP A 46 -6.54 18.63 11.10
CA ASP A 46 -6.66 19.01 12.51
C ASP A 46 -7.26 17.81 13.23
N ASP A 47 -6.53 17.25 14.19
CA ASP A 47 -7.01 16.11 15.00
C ASP A 47 -8.34 16.45 15.69
N ASP A 48 -8.59 17.74 15.98
CA ASP A 48 -9.82 18.22 16.60
C ASP A 48 -11.01 18.31 15.61
N SER A 49 -10.75 18.28 14.30
CA SER A 49 -11.78 18.32 13.24
C SER A 49 -12.11 16.97 12.64
N ALA A 50 -11.28 15.94 12.85
CA ALA A 50 -11.53 14.60 12.38
C ALA A 50 -12.56 13.87 13.25
N VAL A 51 -13.59 13.30 12.63
CA VAL A 51 -14.60 12.51 13.36
C VAL A 51 -13.99 11.16 13.74
N SER A 52 -13.76 10.94 15.04
CA SER A 52 -13.28 9.65 15.54
C SER A 52 -14.40 8.62 15.60
N VAL A 53 -14.17 7.44 15.06
CA VAL A 53 -15.16 6.34 15.01
C VAL A 53 -15.49 5.80 16.40
N THR A 54 -14.50 5.75 17.30
CA THR A 54 -14.63 5.07 18.61
C THR A 54 -14.54 6.00 19.82
N ALA A 55 -14.47 7.30 19.62
CA ALA A 55 -14.44 8.25 20.74
C ALA A 55 -15.80 8.39 21.44
N ASP A 56 -15.77 8.80 22.69
CA ASP A 56 -16.99 9.14 23.43
C ASP A 56 -17.75 10.26 22.69
N GLY A 57 -19.04 10.05 22.49
CA GLY A 57 -19.89 10.99 21.73
C GLY A 57 -19.72 10.89 20.20
N SER A 58 -19.02 9.88 19.70
CA SER A 58 -18.97 9.59 18.27
C SER A 58 -20.37 9.40 17.67
N PRO A 59 -20.63 9.87 16.45
CA PRO A 59 -21.87 9.58 15.74
C PRO A 59 -21.96 8.11 15.26
N TYR A 60 -20.87 7.32 15.38
CA TYR A 60 -20.81 5.96 14.91
C TYR A 60 -21.37 4.97 15.92
N GLU A 61 -22.26 4.09 15.46
CA GLU A 61 -22.85 3.00 16.24
C GLU A 61 -22.10 1.68 16.00
N TYR A 62 -21.79 0.94 17.09
CA TYR A 62 -21.26 -0.40 16.99
C TYR A 62 -22.37 -1.40 16.67
N VAL A 63 -22.16 -2.24 15.67
CA VAL A 63 -23.08 -3.31 15.26
C VAL A 63 -22.27 -4.58 15.03
N ASP A 64 -22.67 -5.68 15.65
CA ASP A 64 -21.98 -6.97 15.47
C ASP A 64 -22.15 -7.49 14.03
N ASP A 65 -21.06 -8.07 13.49
CA ASP A 65 -21.02 -8.75 12.19
C ASP A 65 -21.60 -7.92 11.02
N TYR A 66 -21.37 -6.59 11.06
CA TYR A 66 -21.91 -5.65 10.10
C TYR A 66 -20.96 -5.36 8.93
N GLY A 67 -21.52 -5.30 7.72
CA GLY A 67 -20.86 -4.77 6.52
C GLY A 67 -20.06 -5.81 5.73
N TYR A 68 -20.06 -7.09 6.15
CA TYR A 68 -19.36 -8.15 5.44
C TYR A 68 -20.07 -9.51 5.61
N ALA A 69 -19.87 -10.40 4.64
CA ALA A 69 -20.28 -11.81 4.75
C ALA A 69 -19.15 -12.73 4.30
N LEU A 70 -18.88 -13.80 5.05
CA LEU A 70 -17.93 -14.83 4.66
C LEU A 70 -18.47 -15.58 3.43
N GLU A 71 -17.75 -15.52 2.32
CA GLU A 71 -18.12 -16.13 1.04
C GLU A 71 -17.42 -17.47 0.80
N ALA A 72 -16.13 -17.54 1.16
CA ALA A 72 -15.34 -18.75 0.97
C ALA A 72 -14.21 -18.87 2.00
N THR A 73 -13.78 -20.10 2.20
CA THR A 73 -12.60 -20.45 3.01
C THR A 73 -11.81 -21.54 2.30
N TRP A 74 -10.49 -21.37 2.23
CA TRP A 74 -9.59 -22.35 1.62
C TRP A 74 -8.42 -22.62 2.56
N THR A 75 -7.78 -23.78 2.36
CA THR A 75 -6.57 -24.16 3.10
C THR A 75 -5.41 -24.32 2.13
N LEU A 76 -4.31 -23.65 2.44
CA LEU A 76 -3.05 -23.73 1.71
C LEU A 76 -1.97 -24.42 2.55
N PRO A 77 -0.93 -24.97 1.92
CA PRO A 77 0.22 -25.50 2.65
C PRO A 77 0.87 -24.47 3.56
N LEU A 78 1.44 -24.92 4.67
CA LEU A 78 2.25 -24.10 5.55
C LEU A 78 3.41 -23.47 4.78
N GLY A 79 3.74 -22.23 5.10
CA GLY A 79 4.83 -21.47 4.47
C GLY A 79 4.43 -20.69 3.21
N CYS A 80 3.13 -20.61 2.93
CA CYS A 80 2.61 -19.69 1.91
C CYS A 80 2.32 -18.32 2.53
N VAL A 81 2.85 -17.26 1.91
CA VAL A 81 2.57 -15.86 2.30
C VAL A 81 2.00 -15.13 1.10
N LEU A 82 0.71 -14.82 1.17
CA LEU A 82 0.03 -14.06 0.13
C LEU A 82 0.46 -12.59 0.16
N ARG A 83 0.47 -11.95 -0.99
CA ARG A 83 0.75 -10.52 -1.15
C ARG A 83 -0.46 -9.84 -1.75
N PRO A 84 -0.83 -8.63 -1.27
CA PRO A 84 -2.01 -7.95 -1.80
C PRO A 84 -1.88 -7.66 -3.30
N ALA A 85 -2.98 -7.92 -4.03
CA ALA A 85 -3.08 -7.68 -5.47
C ALA A 85 -4.51 -7.33 -5.88
N GLU A 86 -4.66 -6.74 -7.06
CA GLU A 86 -5.94 -6.61 -7.77
C GLU A 86 -6.19 -7.85 -8.67
N GLY A 87 -7.44 -8.04 -9.08
CA GLY A 87 -7.81 -9.10 -10.04
C GLY A 87 -8.14 -10.44 -9.39
N SER A 88 -8.16 -11.50 -10.20
CA SER A 88 -8.58 -12.84 -9.78
C SER A 88 -7.46 -13.64 -9.12
N TRP A 89 -6.21 -13.22 -9.32
CA TRP A 89 -5.02 -13.90 -8.83
C TRP A 89 -4.31 -13.08 -7.76
N ILE A 90 -3.88 -13.75 -6.69
CA ILE A 90 -3.11 -13.18 -5.59
C ILE A 90 -1.72 -13.83 -5.60
N PRO A 91 -0.63 -13.05 -5.72
CA PRO A 91 0.72 -13.62 -5.72
C PRO A 91 1.10 -14.11 -4.33
N ALA A 92 1.93 -15.15 -4.27
CA ALA A 92 2.40 -15.76 -3.05
C ALA A 92 3.91 -16.03 -3.09
N THR A 93 4.59 -15.82 -1.98
CA THR A 93 5.89 -16.44 -1.75
C THR A 93 5.67 -17.79 -1.07
N ILE A 94 6.42 -18.80 -1.48
CA ILE A 94 6.26 -20.18 -1.01
C ILE A 94 7.59 -20.64 -0.43
N ALA A 95 7.56 -21.14 0.80
CA ALA A 95 8.69 -21.79 1.42
C ALA A 95 9.01 -23.11 0.70
N GLY A 96 10.27 -23.49 0.74
CA GLY A 96 10.70 -24.81 0.28
C GLY A 96 10.33 -25.92 1.27
N SER A 97 11.15 -26.96 1.35
CA SER A 97 11.00 -28.07 2.32
C SER A 97 11.26 -27.62 3.78
N SER A 98 11.85 -26.46 3.98
CA SER A 98 12.03 -25.79 5.26
C SER A 98 11.27 -24.45 5.23
N ALA A 99 10.93 -23.89 6.40
CA ALA A 99 10.16 -22.64 6.51
C ALA A 99 10.86 -21.43 5.84
N LEU A 100 12.18 -21.46 5.76
CA LEU A 100 13.00 -20.41 5.14
C LEU A 100 14.22 -21.06 4.47
N PRO A 101 14.81 -20.45 3.43
CA PRO A 101 14.39 -19.21 2.78
C PRO A 101 13.21 -19.41 1.81
N MET A 102 12.50 -18.33 1.48
CA MET A 102 11.48 -18.33 0.42
C MET A 102 12.18 -18.43 -0.94
N VAL A 103 12.05 -19.56 -1.61
CA VAL A 103 12.75 -19.84 -2.87
C VAL A 103 11.83 -20.07 -4.05
N LYS A 104 10.52 -20.01 -3.82
CA LYS A 104 9.50 -20.20 -4.84
C LYS A 104 8.49 -19.06 -4.78
N ALA A 105 7.83 -18.81 -5.89
CA ALA A 105 6.71 -17.93 -5.98
C ALA A 105 5.53 -18.61 -6.67
N GLY A 106 4.32 -18.23 -6.29
CA GLY A 106 3.09 -18.79 -6.81
C GLY A 106 2.00 -17.76 -6.98
N ALA A 107 0.86 -18.20 -7.44
CA ALA A 107 -0.35 -17.42 -7.54
C ALA A 107 -1.54 -18.22 -7.02
N PHE A 108 -2.33 -17.59 -6.16
CA PHE A 108 -3.55 -18.13 -5.59
C PHE A 108 -4.75 -17.60 -6.38
N SER A 109 -5.63 -18.50 -6.84
CA SER A 109 -6.88 -18.13 -7.51
C SER A 109 -7.99 -17.88 -6.50
N CYS A 110 -8.54 -16.67 -6.48
CA CYS A 110 -9.71 -16.35 -5.66
C CYS A 110 -11.00 -17.05 -6.12
N GLU A 111 -11.02 -17.55 -7.36
CA GLU A 111 -12.18 -18.24 -7.92
C GLU A 111 -12.20 -19.72 -7.53
N SER A 112 -11.08 -20.40 -7.72
CA SER A 112 -10.98 -21.86 -7.50
C SER A 112 -10.39 -22.26 -6.15
N GLY A 113 -9.70 -21.33 -5.45
CA GLY A 113 -8.93 -21.64 -4.25
C GLY A 113 -7.60 -22.37 -4.53
N ALA A 114 -7.24 -22.56 -5.80
CA ALA A 114 -6.03 -23.26 -6.18
C ALA A 114 -4.79 -22.36 -6.02
N LEU A 115 -3.70 -22.91 -5.50
CA LEU A 115 -2.37 -22.31 -5.50
C LEU A 115 -1.52 -22.97 -6.57
N THR A 116 -1.04 -22.21 -7.53
CA THR A 116 -0.14 -22.67 -8.59
C THR A 116 1.28 -22.17 -8.34
N GLU A 117 2.29 -22.98 -8.62
CA GLU A 117 3.70 -22.56 -8.62
C GLU A 117 4.00 -21.83 -9.93
N VAL A 118 4.46 -20.59 -9.84
CA VAL A 118 4.76 -19.71 -10.99
C VAL A 118 6.26 -19.59 -11.23
N VAL A 119 7.05 -19.49 -10.16
CA VAL A 119 8.51 -19.46 -10.18
C VAL A 119 9.02 -20.57 -9.27
N SER A 120 9.64 -21.59 -9.86
CA SER A 120 10.09 -22.79 -9.15
C SER A 120 11.40 -22.61 -8.40
N ALA A 121 12.23 -21.64 -8.82
CA ALA A 121 13.50 -21.29 -8.19
C ALA A 121 13.94 -19.89 -8.61
N PRO A 122 14.77 -19.20 -7.79
CA PRO A 122 15.42 -17.97 -8.21
C PRO A 122 16.25 -18.17 -9.48
N LYS A 123 16.32 -17.16 -10.34
CA LYS A 123 17.20 -17.10 -11.51
C LYS A 123 18.64 -16.78 -11.13
N GLY A 124 18.86 -16.11 -10.00
CA GLY A 124 20.18 -15.81 -9.46
C GLY A 124 20.95 -17.09 -9.10
N ALA A 125 22.23 -17.18 -9.52
CA ALA A 125 23.05 -18.37 -9.37
C ALA A 125 23.56 -18.63 -7.94
N ALA A 126 23.51 -17.64 -7.05
CA ALA A 126 24.01 -17.79 -5.68
C ALA A 126 23.04 -18.60 -4.82
N ALA A 127 23.55 -19.55 -4.06
CA ALA A 127 22.75 -20.35 -3.12
C ALA A 127 22.05 -19.50 -2.03
N THR A 128 22.49 -18.27 -1.83
CA THR A 128 21.91 -17.27 -0.90
C THR A 128 20.82 -16.41 -1.54
N THR A 129 20.47 -16.67 -2.82
CA THR A 129 19.40 -15.91 -3.49
C THR A 129 18.02 -16.43 -3.07
N VAL A 130 17.15 -15.51 -2.70
CA VAL A 130 15.77 -15.79 -2.26
C VAL A 130 14.78 -15.00 -3.11
N ILE A 131 13.53 -15.46 -3.17
CA ILE A 131 12.40 -14.66 -3.65
C ILE A 131 12.01 -13.70 -2.51
N TYR A 132 12.29 -12.43 -2.70
CA TYR A 132 12.11 -11.39 -1.66
C TYR A 132 10.71 -10.80 -1.66
N ASP A 133 10.17 -10.47 -2.83
CA ASP A 133 8.84 -9.91 -2.99
C ASP A 133 8.22 -10.35 -4.32
N VAL A 134 6.89 -10.37 -4.38
CA VAL A 134 6.12 -10.77 -5.55
C VAL A 134 4.89 -9.89 -5.71
N ALA A 135 4.50 -9.61 -6.94
CA ALA A 135 3.28 -8.88 -7.28
C ALA A 135 2.69 -9.42 -8.58
N CYS A 136 1.38 -9.46 -8.71
CA CYS A 136 0.73 -9.81 -9.96
C CYS A 136 -0.59 -9.07 -10.17
N SER A 137 -1.06 -9.14 -11.38
CA SER A 137 -2.43 -8.94 -11.83
C SER A 137 -2.89 -10.16 -12.61
N ASP A 138 -4.02 -10.09 -13.30
CA ASP A 138 -4.45 -11.15 -14.21
C ASP A 138 -3.64 -11.19 -15.53
N SER A 139 -2.76 -10.22 -15.79
CA SER A 139 -2.03 -10.08 -17.05
C SER A 139 -0.52 -9.97 -16.92
N ALA A 140 0.02 -9.73 -15.73
CA ALA A 140 1.45 -9.60 -15.49
C ALA A 140 1.84 -10.19 -14.13
N TYR A 141 3.03 -10.74 -14.06
CA TYR A 141 3.64 -11.25 -12.83
C TYR A 141 5.05 -10.69 -12.69
N ALA A 142 5.38 -10.19 -11.51
CA ALA A 142 6.70 -9.64 -11.20
C ALA A 142 7.22 -10.21 -9.88
N TRP A 143 8.56 -10.39 -9.79
CA TRP A 143 9.21 -10.80 -8.55
C TRP A 143 10.58 -10.17 -8.39
N VAL A 144 10.95 -9.97 -7.14
CA VAL A 144 12.26 -9.47 -6.74
C VAL A 144 13.06 -10.60 -6.12
N GLU A 145 14.25 -10.83 -6.64
CA GLU A 145 15.24 -11.72 -6.06
C GLU A 145 16.27 -10.92 -5.27
N LEU A 146 16.66 -11.43 -4.12
CA LEU A 146 17.67 -10.81 -3.24
C LEU A 146 18.74 -11.83 -2.87
N ASP A 147 19.98 -11.53 -3.15
CA ASP A 147 21.11 -12.24 -2.56
C ASP A 147 21.33 -11.75 -1.12
N MET A 148 21.04 -12.61 -0.17
CA MET A 148 21.13 -12.30 1.26
C MET A 148 22.55 -12.01 1.74
N ALA A 149 23.58 -12.50 1.03
CA ALA A 149 24.98 -12.29 1.40
C ALA A 149 25.51 -10.95 0.91
N THR A 150 25.25 -10.61 -0.35
CA THR A 150 25.78 -9.39 -0.98
C THR A 150 24.83 -8.22 -0.95
N ARG A 151 23.55 -8.47 -0.66
CA ARG A 151 22.45 -7.49 -0.77
C ARG A 151 22.21 -7.00 -2.19
N ALA A 152 22.78 -7.62 -3.20
CA ALA A 152 22.42 -7.41 -4.60
C ALA A 152 21.04 -8.00 -4.86
N TRP A 153 20.26 -7.35 -5.73
CA TRP A 153 18.91 -7.79 -6.02
C TRP A 153 18.56 -7.56 -7.48
N GLN A 154 17.58 -8.31 -7.96
CA GLN A 154 17.11 -8.26 -9.34
C GLN A 154 15.59 -8.25 -9.38
N LEU A 155 15.01 -7.47 -10.29
CA LEU A 155 13.59 -7.46 -10.58
C LEU A 155 13.35 -8.14 -11.93
N TYR A 156 12.46 -9.13 -11.92
CA TYR A 156 11.98 -9.83 -13.11
C TYR A 156 10.50 -9.62 -13.28
N ALA A 157 10.02 -9.65 -14.53
CA ALA A 157 8.60 -9.71 -14.83
C ALA A 157 8.32 -10.46 -16.13
N ALA A 158 7.10 -10.96 -16.25
CA ALA A 158 6.61 -11.63 -17.45
C ALA A 158 5.11 -11.36 -17.64
N LYS A 159 4.63 -11.65 -18.84
CA LYS A 159 3.20 -11.83 -19.08
C LYS A 159 2.69 -12.99 -18.24
N PHE A 160 1.49 -12.89 -17.73
CA PHE A 160 0.87 -13.88 -16.85
C PHE A 160 -0.58 -14.12 -17.29
N SER A 161 -1.01 -15.35 -17.25
CA SER A 161 -2.38 -15.74 -17.58
C SER A 161 -2.70 -17.09 -16.98
N GLY A 162 -3.89 -17.23 -16.40
CA GLY A 162 -4.40 -18.52 -15.93
C GLY A 162 -3.53 -19.21 -14.87
N GLY A 163 -2.80 -18.45 -14.06
CA GLY A 163 -1.96 -19.00 -13.00
C GLY A 163 -0.52 -19.36 -13.43
N ALA A 164 -0.10 -19.01 -14.66
CA ALA A 164 1.22 -19.33 -15.18
C ALA A 164 1.85 -18.16 -15.95
N LEU A 165 3.19 -18.17 -16.07
CA LEU A 165 3.88 -17.23 -16.97
C LEU A 165 3.57 -17.60 -18.42
N ASP A 166 3.28 -16.59 -19.24
CA ASP A 166 3.09 -16.71 -20.67
C ASP A 166 4.32 -16.12 -21.40
N GLY A 167 5.31 -16.98 -21.62
CA GLY A 167 6.61 -16.62 -22.21
C GLY A 167 7.73 -16.40 -21.20
N ASP A 168 8.87 -15.94 -21.72
CA ASP A 168 10.07 -15.73 -20.93
C ASP A 168 10.00 -14.49 -20.04
N ALA A 169 10.53 -14.60 -18.84
CA ALA A 169 10.65 -13.47 -17.95
C ALA A 169 11.80 -12.54 -18.36
N GLN A 170 11.47 -11.25 -18.44
CA GLN A 170 12.45 -10.19 -18.68
C GLN A 170 13.02 -9.70 -17.35
N LYS A 171 14.34 -9.50 -17.31
CA LYS A 171 14.98 -8.79 -16.21
C LYS A 171 14.79 -7.28 -16.40
N LEU A 172 14.08 -6.64 -15.48
CA LEU A 172 13.77 -5.22 -15.56
C LEU A 172 14.79 -4.33 -14.83
N TRP A 173 15.46 -4.90 -13.81
CA TRP A 173 16.42 -4.13 -13.00
C TRP A 173 17.48 -5.00 -12.35
N ASP A 174 18.69 -4.42 -12.20
CA ASP A 174 19.75 -4.91 -11.33
C ASP A 174 20.05 -3.85 -10.26
N GLY A 175 19.92 -4.22 -9.00
CA GLY A 175 20.20 -3.37 -7.85
C GLY A 175 21.40 -3.85 -7.05
N THR A 176 22.11 -2.90 -6.46
CA THR A 176 23.21 -3.16 -5.53
C THR A 176 22.77 -2.86 -4.09
N SER A 177 23.65 -3.14 -3.11
CA SER A 177 23.43 -2.78 -1.70
C SER A 177 23.28 -1.27 -1.43
N ASP A 178 23.61 -0.41 -2.41
CA ASP A 178 23.39 1.03 -2.30
C ASP A 178 21.90 1.43 -2.44
N TYR A 179 21.07 0.52 -2.94
CA TYR A 179 19.63 0.71 -3.09
C TYR A 179 18.87 -0.41 -2.39
N ASP A 180 17.76 -0.07 -1.77
CA ASP A 180 16.86 -1.09 -1.18
C ASP A 180 16.25 -1.96 -2.28
N PRO A 181 15.97 -3.26 -2.02
CA PRO A 181 15.20 -4.08 -2.93
C PRO A 181 13.90 -3.38 -3.31
N ALA A 182 13.61 -3.33 -4.62
CA ALA A 182 12.53 -2.52 -5.15
C ALA A 182 11.16 -2.95 -4.62
N PRO A 183 10.40 -2.08 -3.95
CA PRO A 183 8.98 -2.32 -3.76
C PRO A 183 8.29 -2.32 -5.13
N VAL A 184 7.49 -3.35 -5.38
CA VAL A 184 6.82 -3.56 -6.67
C VAL A 184 5.30 -3.62 -6.50
N ALA A 185 4.56 -3.12 -7.50
CA ALA A 185 3.13 -3.28 -7.65
C ALA A 185 2.81 -3.58 -9.12
N VAL A 186 1.70 -4.28 -9.36
CA VAL A 186 1.26 -4.67 -10.71
C VAL A 186 -0.21 -4.36 -10.86
N THR A 187 -0.59 -3.71 -11.96
CA THR A 187 -1.98 -3.45 -12.33
C THR A 187 -2.18 -3.59 -13.84
N GLY A 188 -3.17 -4.35 -14.27
CA GLY A 188 -3.33 -4.73 -15.68
C GLY A 188 -2.03 -5.33 -16.24
N SER A 189 -1.56 -4.84 -17.38
CA SER A 189 -0.29 -5.27 -17.99
C SER A 189 0.93 -4.47 -17.52
N LYS A 190 0.83 -3.71 -16.43
CA LYS A 190 1.87 -2.77 -16.01
C LYS A 190 2.51 -3.19 -14.70
N VAL A 191 3.85 -3.16 -14.70
CA VAL A 191 4.69 -3.35 -13.52
C VAL A 191 5.28 -2.00 -13.12
N VAL A 192 5.08 -1.63 -11.86
CA VAL A 192 5.53 -0.35 -11.28
C VAL A 192 6.42 -0.65 -10.10
N TRP A 193 7.58 0.02 -10.01
CA TRP A 193 8.50 -0.16 -8.88
C TRP A 193 9.23 1.12 -8.52
N GLN A 194 9.73 1.16 -7.30
CA GLN A 194 10.50 2.30 -6.78
C GLN A 194 11.96 1.93 -6.62
N ILE A 195 12.85 2.82 -7.05
CA ILE A 195 14.28 2.75 -6.78
C ILE A 195 14.58 3.81 -5.72
N MET A 196 14.99 3.34 -4.55
CA MET A 196 15.26 4.19 -3.38
C MET A 196 16.66 3.91 -2.84
N PRO A 197 17.50 4.96 -2.62
CA PRO A 197 18.76 4.79 -1.95
C PRO A 197 18.60 4.11 -0.59
N SER A 198 19.47 3.16 -0.28
CA SER A 198 19.49 2.50 1.03
C SER A 198 19.86 3.50 2.14
N LEU A 199 19.16 3.44 3.28
CA LEU A 199 19.45 4.30 4.44
C LEU A 199 20.86 4.08 5.01
N SER A 200 21.43 2.90 4.81
CA SER A 200 22.79 2.52 5.24
C SER A 200 23.82 2.57 4.10
N GLY A 201 23.41 2.91 2.88
CA GLY A 201 24.26 2.96 1.70
C GLY A 201 25.07 4.25 1.58
N LYS A 202 25.88 4.33 0.53
CA LYS A 202 26.69 5.51 0.21
C LYS A 202 25.93 6.60 -0.57
N LYS A 203 24.73 6.27 -1.04
CA LYS A 203 23.93 7.10 -1.97
C LYS A 203 22.69 7.72 -1.32
N THR A 204 22.69 7.87 0.00
CA THR A 204 21.54 8.33 0.80
C THR A 204 20.96 9.69 0.39
N SER A 205 21.76 10.53 -0.29
CA SER A 205 21.36 11.85 -0.78
C SER A 205 20.80 11.84 -2.21
N GLU A 206 20.88 10.71 -2.92
CA GLU A 206 20.32 10.63 -4.27
C GLU A 206 18.79 10.67 -4.24
N PRO A 207 18.16 11.25 -5.26
CA PRO A 207 16.71 11.23 -5.40
C PRO A 207 16.20 9.79 -5.61
N SER A 208 14.96 9.55 -5.25
CA SER A 208 14.29 8.30 -5.56
C SER A 208 13.46 8.43 -6.83
N ALA A 209 13.24 7.32 -7.53
CA ALA A 209 12.45 7.32 -8.75
C ALA A 209 11.50 6.13 -8.80
N CYS A 210 10.33 6.35 -9.41
CA CYS A 210 9.39 5.31 -9.76
C CYS A 210 9.50 5.01 -11.25
N TYR A 211 9.52 3.74 -11.59
CA TYR A 211 9.61 3.23 -12.96
C TYR A 211 8.35 2.44 -13.30
N LEU A 212 8.05 2.39 -14.59
CA LEU A 212 6.96 1.62 -15.17
C LEU A 212 7.44 0.85 -16.39
N TRP A 213 7.01 -0.39 -16.48
CA TRP A 213 7.17 -1.25 -17.65
C TRP A 213 5.82 -1.86 -18.03
N ASN A 214 5.48 -1.86 -19.34
CA ASN A 214 4.34 -2.60 -19.83
C ASN A 214 4.81 -3.97 -20.35
N VAL A 215 4.00 -4.99 -20.16
CA VAL A 215 4.24 -6.30 -20.77
C VAL A 215 4.43 -6.15 -22.27
N GLY A 216 5.58 -6.61 -22.78
CA GLY A 216 5.96 -6.50 -24.17
C GLY A 216 6.80 -5.27 -24.54
N ASP A 217 6.95 -4.28 -23.68
CA ASP A 217 7.90 -3.19 -23.90
C ASP A 217 9.34 -3.72 -23.78
N LYS A 218 10.24 -3.16 -24.61
CA LYS A 218 11.66 -3.49 -24.54
C LYS A 218 12.32 -2.93 -23.28
N ASP A 219 11.98 -1.69 -22.95
CA ASP A 219 12.61 -0.94 -21.87
C ASP A 219 11.57 -0.35 -20.92
N ALA A 220 11.94 -0.23 -19.65
CA ALA A 220 11.18 0.49 -18.66
C ALA A 220 11.42 2.01 -18.77
N ARG A 221 10.46 2.79 -18.33
CA ARG A 221 10.58 4.25 -18.27
C ARG A 221 10.49 4.77 -16.84
N LYS A 222 11.25 5.80 -16.52
CA LYS A 222 11.08 6.58 -15.31
C LYS A 222 9.82 7.44 -15.45
N VAL A 223 8.88 7.34 -14.51
CA VAL A 223 7.59 8.05 -14.56
C VAL A 223 7.46 9.12 -13.49
N ILE A 224 7.92 8.86 -12.26
CA ILE A 224 7.85 9.83 -11.15
C ILE A 224 9.22 9.90 -10.48
N GLU A 225 9.63 11.09 -10.10
CA GLU A 225 10.83 11.35 -9.29
C GLU A 225 10.44 11.95 -7.95
N SER A 226 11.17 11.60 -6.91
CA SER A 226 11.01 12.17 -5.57
C SER A 226 12.37 12.70 -5.11
N PRO A 227 12.49 13.95 -4.64
CA PRO A 227 13.76 14.50 -4.14
C PRO A 227 14.30 13.79 -2.90
N GLY A 228 13.54 12.86 -2.36
CA GLY A 228 13.92 11.96 -1.27
C GLY A 228 13.18 10.64 -1.39
N ARG A 229 13.25 9.81 -0.35
CA ARG A 229 12.59 8.50 -0.36
C ARG A 229 11.07 8.65 -0.41
N PHE A 230 10.42 7.78 -1.16
CA PHE A 230 8.97 7.60 -1.04
C PHE A 230 8.63 7.14 0.38
N ALA A 231 7.49 7.58 0.92
CA ALA A 231 7.10 7.20 2.26
C ALA A 231 6.52 5.77 2.33
N ILE A 232 5.83 5.35 1.28
CA ILE A 232 5.12 4.06 1.18
C ILE A 232 5.61 3.26 -0.02
N LYS A 233 5.40 1.94 0.02
CA LYS A 233 5.44 1.09 -1.18
C LYS A 233 4.35 1.53 -2.16
N PRO A 234 4.51 1.34 -3.49
CA PRO A 234 3.43 1.60 -4.42
C PRO A 234 2.23 0.69 -4.09
N THR A 235 1.04 1.25 -4.07
CA THR A 235 -0.20 0.50 -3.96
C THR A 235 -1.04 0.70 -5.21
N VAL A 236 -1.87 -0.28 -5.54
CA VAL A 236 -2.78 -0.21 -6.69
C VAL A 236 -4.21 -0.25 -6.20
N SER A 237 -5.09 0.52 -6.81
CA SER A 237 -6.49 0.58 -6.43
C SER A 237 -7.33 1.05 -7.62
N ASN A 238 -8.19 0.17 -8.11
CA ASN A 238 -9.08 0.43 -9.23
C ASN A 238 -8.36 1.06 -10.44
N GLY A 239 -7.26 0.41 -10.88
CA GLY A 239 -6.46 0.85 -12.02
C GLY A 239 -5.65 2.13 -11.79
N ASN A 240 -5.56 2.63 -10.55
CA ASN A 240 -4.67 3.73 -10.17
C ASN A 240 -3.48 3.21 -9.38
N VAL A 241 -2.34 3.88 -9.53
CA VAL A 241 -1.15 3.68 -8.72
C VAL A 241 -1.04 4.79 -7.70
N ILE A 242 -0.98 4.43 -6.42
CA ILE A 242 -0.85 5.38 -5.32
C ILE A 242 0.61 5.38 -4.84
N LEU A 243 1.21 6.55 -4.80
CA LEU A 243 2.55 6.82 -4.31
C LEU A 243 2.53 7.89 -3.24
N ALA A 244 3.57 7.97 -2.44
CA ALA A 244 3.80 9.11 -1.53
C ALA A 244 5.23 9.65 -1.71
N PRO A 245 5.49 10.39 -2.82
CA PRO A 245 6.75 11.09 -3.03
C PRO A 245 6.90 12.25 -2.04
N ARG A 246 8.12 12.73 -1.91
CA ARG A 246 8.38 14.06 -1.38
C ARG A 246 7.97 15.10 -2.42
N VAL A 247 7.22 16.09 -1.99
CA VAL A 247 6.74 17.20 -2.82
C VAL A 247 7.19 18.52 -2.18
N HIS A 248 7.42 19.52 -3.00
CA HIS A 248 7.87 20.83 -2.55
C HIS A 248 6.73 21.83 -2.68
N ALA A 249 6.45 22.55 -1.60
CA ALA A 249 5.57 23.70 -1.58
C ALA A 249 6.35 24.92 -1.06
N ASP A 250 5.81 26.11 -1.19
CA ASP A 250 6.48 27.35 -0.76
C ASP A 250 6.95 27.29 0.71
N GLU A 251 6.24 26.54 1.55
CA GLU A 251 6.52 26.41 2.98
C GLU A 251 7.51 25.28 3.33
N GLY A 252 7.96 24.47 2.36
CA GLY A 252 8.91 23.39 2.61
C GLY A 252 8.65 22.11 1.83
N THR A 253 9.18 20.99 2.37
CA THR A 253 9.07 19.67 1.76
C THR A 253 8.12 18.79 2.57
N PHE A 254 7.15 18.21 1.90
CA PHE A 254 6.06 17.41 2.46
C PHE A 254 6.01 16.02 1.82
N TYR A 255 5.13 15.15 2.30
CA TYR A 255 4.71 13.96 1.57
C TYR A 255 3.38 14.22 0.88
N GLY A 256 3.33 14.00 -0.43
CA GLY A 256 2.11 14.06 -1.22
C GLY A 256 1.63 12.65 -1.54
N VAL A 257 0.55 12.20 -0.90
CA VAL A 257 -0.11 10.95 -1.28
C VAL A 257 -0.85 11.21 -2.57
N THR A 258 -0.36 10.64 -3.66
CA THR A 258 -0.82 10.95 -5.03
C THR A 258 -1.30 9.69 -5.72
N ALA A 259 -2.47 9.77 -6.35
CA ALA A 259 -3.02 8.74 -7.22
C ALA A 259 -2.76 9.10 -8.69
N TYR A 260 -2.19 8.16 -9.44
CA TYR A 260 -1.90 8.29 -10.87
C TYR A 260 -2.68 7.26 -11.66
N THR A 261 -3.19 7.65 -12.82
CA THR A 261 -3.86 6.73 -13.74
C THR A 261 -2.86 5.74 -14.34
N ALA A 262 -3.07 4.44 -14.14
CA ALA A 262 -2.19 3.44 -14.73
C ALA A 262 -2.37 3.32 -16.24
N SER A 263 -3.59 3.48 -16.77
CA SER A 263 -3.90 3.26 -18.19
C SER A 263 -3.13 4.19 -19.14
N ASP A 264 -2.81 5.40 -18.72
CA ASP A 264 -2.00 6.36 -19.49
C ASP A 264 -0.52 6.38 -19.11
N ASN A 265 -0.06 5.31 -18.44
CA ASN A 265 1.31 5.16 -17.96
C ASN A 265 1.72 6.17 -16.90
N MET A 266 0.81 6.51 -16.02
CA MET A 266 1.00 7.45 -14.92
C MET A 266 1.28 8.90 -15.37
N ALA A 267 0.84 9.26 -16.58
CA ALA A 267 0.98 10.63 -17.09
C ALA A 267 -0.01 11.58 -16.41
N SER A 268 -1.20 11.09 -16.03
CA SER A 268 -2.23 11.88 -15.36
C SER A 268 -2.28 11.63 -13.87
N GLN A 269 -2.20 12.71 -13.11
CA GLN A 269 -2.51 12.72 -11.69
C GLN A 269 -4.04 12.80 -11.52
N VAL A 270 -4.62 11.83 -10.83
CA VAL A 270 -6.05 11.79 -10.54
C VAL A 270 -6.40 12.70 -9.37
N ASP A 271 -5.61 12.57 -8.30
CA ASP A 271 -5.83 13.30 -7.05
C ASP A 271 -4.55 13.32 -6.21
N GLN A 272 -4.44 14.27 -5.27
CA GLN A 272 -3.31 14.38 -4.37
C GLN A 272 -3.75 14.93 -3.01
N LEU A 273 -3.26 14.29 -1.96
CA LEU A 273 -3.39 14.73 -0.58
C LEU A 273 -1.99 15.05 -0.02
N VAL A 274 -1.69 16.32 0.15
CA VAL A 274 -0.42 16.77 0.75
C VAL A 274 -0.54 16.75 2.26
N LEU A 275 0.33 15.98 2.91
CA LEU A 275 0.32 15.80 4.36
C LEU A 275 1.17 16.89 5.05
N PRO A 276 0.83 17.26 6.30
CA PRO A 276 1.66 18.19 7.08
C PRO A 276 3.12 17.74 7.20
N ALA A 277 4.05 18.69 7.34
CA ALA A 277 5.50 18.43 7.36
C ALA A 277 5.94 17.40 8.42
N SER A 278 5.24 17.34 9.54
CA SER A 278 5.52 16.40 10.63
C SER A 278 4.92 14.98 10.40
N VAL A 279 4.17 14.78 9.33
CA VAL A 279 3.44 13.53 9.09
C VAL A 279 4.09 12.75 7.97
N LYS A 280 4.54 11.52 8.30
CA LYS A 280 5.00 10.52 7.35
C LYS A 280 3.98 9.39 7.32
N PRO A 281 3.34 9.10 6.18
CA PRO A 281 2.42 7.98 6.10
C PRO A 281 3.17 6.64 6.21
N PHE A 282 2.59 5.72 6.96
CA PHE A 282 3.05 4.32 7.03
C PHE A 282 2.50 3.50 5.87
N ARG A 283 1.21 3.67 5.59
CA ARG A 283 0.49 3.10 4.44
C ARG A 283 -0.44 4.15 3.86
N ALA A 284 -0.71 4.04 2.58
CA ALA A 284 -1.77 4.82 1.95
C ALA A 284 -2.36 4.06 0.76
N THR A 285 -3.64 4.25 0.53
CA THR A 285 -4.37 3.78 -0.64
C THR A 285 -5.52 4.74 -0.97
N ARG A 286 -6.29 4.43 -1.99
CA ARG A 286 -7.47 5.21 -2.39
C ARG A 286 -8.64 4.26 -2.65
N VAL A 287 -9.81 4.58 -2.10
CA VAL A 287 -11.08 3.87 -2.31
C VAL A 287 -12.12 4.86 -2.77
N GLY A 288 -12.66 4.67 -3.97
CA GLY A 288 -13.50 5.69 -4.60
C GLY A 288 -12.73 7.01 -4.77
N ASP A 289 -13.25 8.09 -4.19
CA ASP A 289 -12.63 9.43 -4.18
C ASP A 289 -11.84 9.74 -2.90
N LYS A 290 -11.79 8.81 -1.92
CA LYS A 290 -11.16 9.04 -0.62
C LYS A 290 -9.79 8.40 -0.52
N PHE A 291 -8.84 9.16 0.03
CA PHE A 291 -7.58 8.61 0.50
C PHE A 291 -7.75 7.98 1.88
N LEU A 292 -7.09 6.84 2.07
CA LEU A 292 -6.92 6.18 3.35
C LEU A 292 -5.45 6.25 3.71
N VAL A 293 -5.13 7.05 4.72
CA VAL A 293 -3.74 7.29 5.14
C VAL A 293 -3.56 6.77 6.56
N SER A 294 -2.67 5.81 6.71
CA SER A 294 -2.33 5.23 8.02
C SER A 294 -1.05 5.87 8.57
N ILE A 295 -1.07 6.22 9.84
CA ILE A 295 0.03 6.86 10.56
C ILE A 295 0.36 6.01 11.78
N GLU A 296 1.62 5.56 11.88
CA GLU A 296 2.14 4.82 13.04
C GLU A 296 2.38 5.74 14.24
N ALA A 297 2.40 5.13 15.43
CA ALA A 297 2.85 5.78 16.63
C ALA A 297 4.34 6.19 16.50
N SER A 298 4.65 7.42 16.87
CA SER A 298 6.05 7.88 16.91
C SER A 298 6.66 7.60 18.29
N TYR A 299 7.28 6.45 18.43
CA TYR A 299 7.98 6.07 19.68
C TYR A 299 9.22 6.92 19.96
N GLY A 300 9.83 7.53 18.93
CA GLY A 300 11.01 8.41 19.07
C GLY A 300 10.73 9.75 19.76
N SER A 301 9.47 10.18 19.85
CA SER A 301 9.05 11.44 20.49
C SER A 301 8.37 11.23 21.85
N GLY A 302 8.68 10.16 22.56
CA GLY A 302 8.13 9.91 23.90
C GLY A 302 6.75 9.25 23.91
N GLY A 303 6.37 8.55 22.85
CA GLY A 303 5.17 7.73 22.83
C GLY A 303 3.87 8.53 22.67
N LEU A 304 3.93 9.72 22.12
CA LEU A 304 2.74 10.51 21.79
C LEU A 304 1.93 9.82 20.68
N LEU A 305 0.86 9.16 21.09
CA LEU A 305 -0.10 8.47 20.22
C LEU A 305 -1.10 9.40 19.54
N SER A 306 -0.99 10.71 19.76
CA SER A 306 -2.03 11.70 19.41
C SER A 306 -2.34 11.83 17.92
N LYS A 307 -1.47 11.28 17.06
CA LYS A 307 -1.68 11.29 15.60
C LYS A 307 -1.73 9.90 14.99
N MET A 308 -1.62 8.86 15.79
CA MET A 308 -1.68 7.47 15.34
C MET A 308 -3.09 7.14 14.89
N GLY A 309 -3.22 6.39 13.81
CA GLY A 309 -4.50 5.90 13.32
C GLY A 309 -4.56 5.86 11.80
N THR A 310 -5.73 5.54 11.31
CA THR A 310 -6.05 5.61 9.87
C THR A 310 -7.07 6.70 9.63
N TYR A 311 -6.75 7.61 8.74
CA TYR A 311 -7.56 8.73 8.34
C TYR A 311 -8.18 8.45 6.96
N ILE A 312 -9.49 8.63 6.85
CA ILE A 312 -10.28 8.43 5.64
C ILE A 312 -10.83 9.79 5.23
N GLY A 313 -10.44 10.31 4.09
CA GLY A 313 -10.90 11.65 3.68
C GLY A 313 -10.39 12.07 2.31
N THR A 314 -10.66 13.32 1.98
CA THR A 314 -10.24 13.97 0.75
C THR A 314 -9.40 15.20 1.06
N ARG A 315 -8.86 15.85 0.04
CA ARG A 315 -8.17 17.14 0.19
C ARG A 315 -9.06 18.28 0.71
N SER A 316 -10.37 18.11 0.73
CA SER A 316 -11.29 19.11 1.32
C SER A 316 -11.35 19.09 2.84
N GLY A 317 -10.74 18.14 3.52
CA GLY A 317 -10.53 18.16 4.96
C GLY A 317 -11.60 17.47 5.81
N ASP A 318 -12.56 16.79 5.20
CA ASP A 318 -13.57 16.00 5.92
C ASP A 318 -13.00 14.60 6.23
N PHE A 319 -12.38 14.44 7.41
CA PHE A 319 -11.75 13.20 7.79
C PHE A 319 -12.54 12.41 8.82
N VAL A 320 -12.61 11.11 8.59
CA VAL A 320 -12.99 10.11 9.60
C VAL A 320 -11.73 9.43 10.08
N LYS A 321 -11.58 9.27 11.40
CA LYS A 321 -10.39 8.72 12.03
C LYS A 321 -10.71 7.44 12.79
N VAL A 322 -9.91 6.41 12.55
CA VAL A 322 -9.87 5.18 13.34
C VAL A 322 -8.62 5.21 14.21
N GLU A 323 -8.80 5.39 15.51
CA GLU A 323 -7.72 5.54 16.51
C GLU A 323 -7.17 4.19 16.95
N ARG A 324 -6.71 3.39 16.01
CA ARG A 324 -6.05 2.10 16.25
C ARG A 324 -4.70 2.12 15.55
N GLU A 325 -3.70 1.49 16.17
CA GLU A 325 -2.39 1.34 15.56
C GLU A 325 -2.55 0.52 14.26
N PRO A 326 -2.29 1.12 13.09
CA PRO A 326 -2.45 0.43 11.82
C PRO A 326 -1.31 -0.57 11.64
N SER A 327 -1.60 -1.72 11.07
CA SER A 327 -0.58 -2.73 10.76
C SER A 327 -0.45 -3.03 9.27
N GLU A 328 -1.50 -2.77 8.49
CA GLU A 328 -1.52 -3.03 7.04
C GLU A 328 -2.25 -1.94 6.27
N CYS A 329 -2.13 -1.99 4.94
CA CYS A 329 -2.85 -1.09 4.06
C CYS A 329 -4.35 -1.37 4.11
N PRO A 330 -5.20 -0.35 4.25
CA PRO A 330 -6.65 -0.53 4.28
C PRO A 330 -7.25 -1.00 2.96
N ALA A 331 -8.43 -1.61 3.04
CA ALA A 331 -9.29 -1.94 1.91
C ALA A 331 -10.67 -1.33 2.08
N GLY A 332 -11.48 -1.31 1.04
CA GLY A 332 -12.87 -0.90 1.16
C GLY A 332 -13.62 -0.85 -0.16
N LYS A 333 -14.90 -0.51 -0.05
CA LYS A 333 -15.82 -0.33 -1.19
C LYS A 333 -16.96 0.60 -0.80
N ASP A 334 -17.26 1.59 -1.64
CA ASP A 334 -18.47 2.42 -1.57
C ASP A 334 -18.80 3.05 -0.20
N GLY A 335 -17.77 3.40 0.59
CA GLY A 335 -17.94 4.01 1.90
C GLY A 335 -17.80 3.04 3.07
N LEU A 336 -17.62 1.76 2.79
CA LEU A 336 -17.26 0.73 3.76
C LEU A 336 -15.75 0.48 3.70
N TYR A 337 -15.08 0.51 4.85
CA TYR A 337 -13.63 0.40 4.96
C TYR A 337 -13.21 -0.66 5.98
N LEU A 338 -12.16 -1.42 5.65
CA LEU A 338 -11.54 -2.42 6.53
C LEU A 338 -10.13 -1.96 6.89
N ILE A 339 -9.90 -1.75 8.16
CA ILE A 339 -8.66 -1.22 8.71
C ILE A 339 -8.11 -2.25 9.67
N LYS A 340 -6.97 -2.89 9.29
CA LYS A 340 -6.31 -3.83 10.17
C LYS A 340 -5.60 -3.09 11.31
N SER A 341 -5.95 -3.49 12.52
CA SER A 341 -5.14 -3.25 13.69
C SER A 341 -4.62 -4.60 14.21
N ARG A 342 -3.64 -4.66 15.04
CA ARG A 342 -2.99 -5.87 15.55
C ARG A 342 -3.59 -7.23 15.13
N SER A 343 -4.71 -7.66 15.77
CA SER A 343 -5.28 -9.00 15.62
C SER A 343 -6.72 -9.01 15.09
N SER A 344 -7.21 -7.89 14.56
CA SER A 344 -8.58 -7.76 14.03
C SER A 344 -8.66 -6.69 12.97
N TYR A 345 -9.78 -6.63 12.28
CA TYR A 345 -10.12 -5.52 11.40
C TYR A 345 -11.26 -4.72 12.01
N MET A 346 -11.12 -3.42 12.00
CA MET A 346 -12.25 -2.53 12.18
C MET A 346 -12.92 -2.32 10.82
N VAL A 347 -14.20 -2.61 10.75
CA VAL A 347 -15.06 -2.39 9.59
C VAL A 347 -15.86 -1.14 9.84
N VAL A 348 -15.70 -0.12 9.01
CA VAL A 348 -16.28 1.20 9.20
C VAL A 348 -17.11 1.58 7.99
N ASP A 349 -18.40 1.82 8.20
CA ASP A 349 -19.32 2.37 7.21
C ASP A 349 -19.52 3.87 7.47
N THR A 350 -18.92 4.68 6.63
CA THR A 350 -18.99 6.14 6.77
C THR A 350 -20.29 6.73 6.24
N LYS A 351 -21.06 5.98 5.46
CA LYS A 351 -22.37 6.43 4.94
C LYS A 351 -23.46 6.26 5.99
N ASN A 352 -23.46 5.10 6.66
CA ASN A 352 -24.48 4.76 7.65
C ASN A 352 -24.02 5.05 9.08
N GLN A 353 -22.80 5.55 9.27
CA GLN A 353 -22.18 5.82 10.58
C GLN A 353 -22.22 4.60 11.51
N LYS A 354 -21.84 3.44 10.97
CA LYS A 354 -21.76 2.19 11.70
C LYS A 354 -20.35 1.62 11.67
N TYR A 355 -20.04 0.81 12.67
CA TYR A 355 -18.81 0.04 12.65
C TYR A 355 -18.97 -1.31 13.32
N SER A 356 -18.12 -2.27 12.93
CA SER A 356 -18.05 -3.60 13.53
C SER A 356 -16.59 -4.04 13.65
N THR A 357 -16.39 -5.27 14.14
CA THR A 357 -15.07 -5.87 14.25
C THR A 357 -15.06 -7.25 13.59
N LEU A 358 -14.24 -7.40 12.54
CA LEU A 358 -13.94 -8.71 11.97
C LEU A 358 -12.75 -9.33 12.72
N LEU A 359 -13.01 -10.39 13.46
CA LEU A 359 -12.01 -11.06 14.26
C LEU A 359 -11.15 -12.01 13.41
N SER A 360 -9.86 -12.05 13.71
CA SER A 360 -8.95 -13.04 13.15
C SER A 360 -9.24 -14.45 13.61
N ILE A 361 -9.00 -15.41 12.73
CA ILE A 361 -9.23 -16.85 12.98
C ILE A 361 -8.34 -17.39 14.10
N ASP A 362 -7.05 -17.09 14.07
CA ASP A 362 -6.08 -17.46 15.09
C ASP A 362 -5.24 -16.24 15.49
N ARG A 363 -5.45 -15.77 16.71
CA ARG A 363 -4.73 -14.60 17.25
C ARG A 363 -3.39 -14.95 17.86
N SER A 364 -3.05 -16.22 17.99
CA SER A 364 -1.87 -16.68 18.68
C SER A 364 -0.65 -16.83 17.75
N VAL A 365 -0.86 -16.76 16.43
CA VAL A 365 0.19 -16.86 15.42
C VAL A 365 0.26 -15.55 14.63
N ASP A 366 1.43 -15.00 14.47
CA ASP A 366 1.77 -13.86 13.59
C ASP A 366 0.82 -12.64 13.69
N TYR A 367 0.27 -12.35 14.87
CA TYR A 367 -0.74 -11.29 15.04
C TYR A 367 -2.03 -11.48 14.24
N GLY A 368 -2.37 -12.73 13.94
CA GLY A 368 -3.62 -13.11 13.34
C GLY A 368 -3.61 -13.09 11.83
N GLU A 369 -4.61 -12.47 11.25
CA GLU A 369 -4.95 -12.57 9.85
C GLU A 369 -4.51 -11.34 9.07
N PHE A 370 -3.83 -11.54 7.93
CA PHE A 370 -3.29 -10.48 7.08
C PHE A 370 -4.12 -10.29 5.81
N PRO A 371 -4.24 -9.07 5.28
CA PRO A 371 -4.95 -8.83 4.04
C PRO A 371 -4.13 -9.32 2.84
N ALA A 372 -4.81 -9.97 1.92
CA ALA A 372 -4.32 -10.29 0.58
C ALA A 372 -4.95 -9.37 -0.49
N ARG A 373 -5.73 -8.39 -0.06
CA ARG A 373 -6.26 -7.30 -0.87
C ARG A 373 -6.26 -6.00 -0.08
N TYR A 374 -6.07 -4.89 -0.78
CA TYR A 374 -6.20 -3.54 -0.27
C TYR A 374 -6.80 -2.63 -1.34
N GLY A 375 -7.07 -1.36 -0.97
CA GLY A 375 -7.69 -0.40 -1.89
C GLY A 375 -9.15 -0.70 -2.18
N ASP A 376 -9.61 -0.33 -3.38
CA ASP A 376 -11.01 -0.49 -3.80
C ASP A 376 -11.27 -1.95 -4.18
N THR A 377 -12.06 -2.65 -3.39
CA THR A 377 -12.42 -4.07 -3.62
C THR A 377 -13.76 -4.42 -3.00
N ASP A 378 -14.58 -5.18 -3.70
CA ASP A 378 -15.83 -5.76 -3.21
C ASP A 378 -15.64 -7.16 -2.57
N LEU A 379 -14.51 -7.81 -2.89
CA LEU A 379 -14.11 -9.09 -2.31
C LEU A 379 -12.85 -8.88 -1.46
N PHE A 380 -13.00 -8.81 -0.16
CA PHE A 380 -11.88 -8.71 0.77
C PHE A 380 -11.33 -10.09 1.09
N VAL A 381 -10.04 -10.29 0.85
CA VAL A 381 -9.37 -11.58 1.05
C VAL A 381 -8.31 -11.44 2.13
N THR A 382 -8.31 -12.40 3.05
CA THR A 382 -7.34 -12.48 4.15
C THR A 382 -6.69 -13.84 4.19
N PHE A 383 -5.54 -13.93 4.88
CA PHE A 383 -4.89 -15.20 5.16
C PHE A 383 -4.27 -15.20 6.56
N ALA A 384 -4.23 -16.36 7.18
CA ALA A 384 -3.61 -16.58 8.49
C ALA A 384 -2.94 -17.94 8.56
N THR A 385 -1.78 -18.02 9.22
CA THR A 385 -1.23 -19.28 9.66
C THR A 385 -2.06 -19.80 10.83
N VAL A 386 -2.55 -21.04 10.72
CA VAL A 386 -3.33 -21.68 11.76
C VAL A 386 -2.60 -22.87 12.35
N LYS A 387 -2.85 -23.13 13.62
CA LYS A 387 -2.29 -24.26 14.37
C LYS A 387 -3.11 -25.52 14.16
N ASP A 388 -2.41 -26.62 14.15
CA ASP A 388 -3.04 -27.93 14.36
C ASP A 388 -3.61 -27.99 15.78
N PRO A 389 -4.88 -28.34 15.95
CA PRO A 389 -5.55 -28.34 17.25
C PRO A 389 -4.97 -29.37 18.23
N ASP A 390 -4.41 -30.47 17.73
CA ASP A 390 -3.90 -31.56 18.56
C ASP A 390 -2.48 -31.30 19.01
N THR A 391 -1.64 -30.72 18.16
CA THR A 391 -0.21 -30.48 18.44
C THR A 391 0.09 -29.07 18.90
N GLY A 392 -0.77 -28.08 18.58
CA GLY A 392 -0.54 -26.66 18.85
C GLY A 392 0.53 -26.00 17.99
N TYR A 393 1.12 -26.71 17.01
CA TYR A 393 2.10 -26.15 16.08
C TYR A 393 1.44 -25.60 14.81
N PRO A 394 2.07 -24.60 14.15
CA PRO A 394 1.61 -24.13 12.85
C PRO A 394 1.52 -25.29 11.85
N ALA A 395 0.39 -25.43 11.17
CA ALA A 395 0.11 -26.58 10.30
C ALA A 395 -0.27 -26.19 8.87
N SER A 396 -0.98 -25.09 8.70
CA SER A 396 -1.48 -24.67 7.39
C SER A 396 -1.69 -23.16 7.34
N VAL A 397 -2.04 -22.66 6.17
CA VAL A 397 -2.51 -21.27 5.99
C VAL A 397 -3.98 -21.32 5.57
N THR A 398 -4.84 -20.68 6.34
CA THR A 398 -6.25 -20.51 5.99
C THR A 398 -6.44 -19.19 5.28
N VAL A 399 -7.12 -19.23 4.14
CA VAL A 399 -7.53 -18.05 3.36
C VAL A 399 -9.03 -17.88 3.49
N ARG A 400 -9.47 -16.67 3.81
CA ARG A 400 -10.91 -16.33 3.87
C ARG A 400 -11.22 -15.21 2.88
N ALA A 401 -12.36 -15.31 2.22
CA ALA A 401 -12.89 -14.27 1.36
C ALA A 401 -14.21 -13.75 1.91
N PHE A 402 -14.34 -12.43 1.95
CA PHE A 402 -15.52 -11.75 2.47
C PHE A 402 -16.07 -10.82 1.40
N ARG A 403 -17.39 -10.94 1.13
CA ARG A 403 -18.13 -9.96 0.35
C ARG A 403 -18.41 -8.74 1.21
N LEU A 404 -18.13 -7.55 0.65
CA LEU A 404 -18.38 -6.28 1.34
C LEU A 404 -19.72 -5.66 0.91
N GLY A 405 -20.34 -4.92 1.83
CA GLY A 405 -21.55 -4.15 1.54
C GLY A 405 -22.84 -4.99 1.52
N VAL A 406 -22.89 -6.09 2.23
CA VAL A 406 -24.05 -6.98 2.39
C VAL A 406 -24.71 -6.80 3.73
#